data_f16c1a1b6186317c895e4278d89b63fe
#
_entry.id   f16c1a1b6186317c895e4278d89b63fe
#
_cell.length_a   1.000
_cell.length_b   1.000
_cell.length_c   1.000
_cell.angle_alpha   90.00
_cell.angle_beta   90.00
_cell.angle_gamma   90.00
#
_symmetry.space_group_name_H-M   'P 1'
#
loop_
_entity.id
_entity.type
_entity.pdbx_description
1 polymer ?
#
loop_
_entity_poly.entity_id
_entity_poly.type
_entity_poly.pdbx_seq_one_letter_code
_entity_poly.pdbx_strand_id
1 'polypeptide(L)'
;MSKQVNVNFHQTFKPECQYISSLLDIADDSTWRSVKDISGITGIPQGISSGKVEPHISYAEYMGLVKSERREKRIKLSRTNLGKIIYMEDPGFQEMLTKTLLHAMILRQENGAGMWSDIFENIFPKYRNEIKKDLLILELNQLYDNK
;
A
#
# COMPACT_ATOMS: atom_id res chain seq x y z
N MET A 1 -17.35 3.43 13.71
CA MET A 1 -16.92 4.54 12.84
C MET A 1 -16.41 3.94 11.54
N SER A 2 -17.07 4.17 10.41
CA SER A 2 -16.57 3.76 9.11
C SER A 2 -15.26 4.51 8.84
N LYS A 3 -14.16 3.77 8.72
CA LYS A 3 -12.87 4.33 8.33
C LYS A 3 -13.05 4.89 6.90
N GLN A 4 -12.81 6.16 6.72
CA GLN A 4 -12.90 6.80 5.41
C GLN A 4 -11.91 6.09 4.48
N VAL A 5 -12.42 5.41 3.45
CA VAL A 5 -11.60 4.68 2.49
C VAL A 5 -10.83 5.68 1.64
N ASN A 6 -9.51 5.67 1.73
CA ASN A 6 -8.68 6.49 0.84
C ASN A 6 -8.54 5.77 -0.52
N VAL A 7 -9.45 6.05 -1.44
CA VAL A 7 -9.47 5.44 -2.77
C VAL A 7 -8.27 5.86 -3.64
N ASN A 8 -7.63 6.98 -3.33
CA ASN A 8 -6.54 7.54 -4.11
C ASN A 8 -5.17 7.45 -3.41
N PHE A 9 -4.99 6.52 -2.47
CA PHE A 9 -3.73 6.39 -1.74
C PHE A 9 -2.53 6.13 -2.66
N HIS A 10 -2.78 5.43 -3.78
CA HIS A 10 -1.76 5.05 -4.76
C HIS A 10 -1.36 6.18 -5.71
N GLN A 11 -2.10 7.30 -5.76
CA GLN A 11 -1.84 8.47 -6.63
C GLN A 11 -1.47 8.08 -8.07
N THR A 12 -2.15 7.10 -8.65
CA THR A 12 -1.89 6.49 -9.97
C THR A 12 -0.61 5.63 -10.09
N PHE A 13 0.18 5.52 -9.05
CA PHE A 13 1.37 4.65 -9.05
C PHE A 13 1.03 3.21 -8.69
N LYS A 14 1.62 2.26 -9.41
CA LYS A 14 1.60 0.85 -9.04
C LYS A 14 2.64 0.56 -7.94
N PRO A 15 2.46 -0.49 -7.13
CA PRO A 15 3.47 -0.90 -6.15
C PRO A 15 4.74 -1.39 -6.87
N GLU A 16 5.89 -0.87 -6.47
CA GLU A 16 7.19 -1.27 -6.97
C GLU A 16 7.97 -1.99 -5.85
N CYS A 17 8.26 -3.28 -6.06
CA CYS A 17 8.91 -4.13 -5.04
C CYS A 17 10.20 -3.51 -4.50
N GLN A 18 11.01 -2.93 -5.38
CA GLN A 18 12.26 -2.28 -4.99
C GLN A 18 12.04 -1.16 -3.98
N TYR A 19 11.03 -0.32 -4.18
CA TYR A 19 10.73 0.77 -3.26
C TYR A 19 10.15 0.28 -1.94
N ILE A 20 9.29 -0.74 -1.97
CA ILE A 20 8.75 -1.35 -0.76
C ILE A 20 9.87 -2.03 0.05
N SER A 21 10.79 -2.73 -0.61
CA SER A 21 12.00 -3.31 0.01
C SER A 21 12.84 -2.22 0.70
N SER A 22 13.14 -1.13 0.00
CA SER A 22 13.90 -0.01 0.58
C SER A 22 13.20 0.65 1.77
N LEU A 23 11.87 0.69 1.79
CA LEU A 23 11.12 1.15 2.96
C LEU A 23 11.24 0.19 4.14
N LEU A 24 11.26 -1.14 3.89
CA LEU A 24 11.55 -2.13 4.93
C LEU A 24 12.94 -1.96 5.51
N ASP A 25 13.96 -1.66 4.69
CA ASP A 25 15.33 -1.45 5.15
C ASP A 25 15.41 -0.32 6.19
N ILE A 26 14.71 0.79 5.98
CA ILE A 26 14.75 1.96 6.85
C ILE A 26 13.72 1.94 7.98
N ALA A 27 12.84 0.95 8.05
CA ALA A 27 11.82 0.83 9.08
C ALA A 27 12.43 0.27 10.39
N ASP A 28 13.01 1.16 11.21
CA ASP A 28 13.84 0.85 12.36
C ASP A 28 13.20 1.12 13.74
N ASP A 29 11.91 1.49 13.78
CA ASP A 29 11.14 1.83 15.00
C ASP A 29 11.59 3.09 15.76
N SER A 30 12.68 3.76 15.34
CA SER A 30 13.32 4.79 16.17
C SER A 30 13.44 6.15 15.48
N THR A 31 13.62 6.18 14.17
CA THR A 31 14.06 7.37 13.46
C THR A 31 12.90 8.11 12.78
N TRP A 32 12.75 9.39 13.10
CA TRP A 32 11.81 10.30 12.44
C TRP A 32 12.45 10.94 11.21
N ARG A 33 11.88 10.71 10.03
CA ARG A 33 12.41 11.18 8.74
C ARG A 33 11.38 12.05 8.03
N SER A 34 11.82 13.09 7.34
CA SER A 34 10.97 13.80 6.39
C SER A 34 10.80 12.95 5.11
N VAL A 35 9.79 13.26 4.29
CA VAL A 35 9.61 12.64 2.97
C VAL A 35 10.87 12.80 2.11
N LYS A 36 11.56 13.95 2.22
CA LYS A 36 12.81 14.21 1.51
C LYS A 36 13.94 13.29 1.98
N ASP A 37 14.05 13.06 3.30
CA ASP A 37 15.07 12.15 3.85
C ASP A 37 14.81 10.71 3.39
N ILE A 38 13.54 10.27 3.44
CA ILE A 38 13.14 8.95 2.95
C ILE A 38 13.50 8.82 1.47
N SER A 39 13.14 9.78 0.63
CA SER A 39 13.50 9.79 -0.79
C SER A 39 15.02 9.72 -1.00
N GLY A 40 15.80 10.50 -0.25
CA GLY A 40 17.26 10.52 -0.37
C GLY A 40 17.93 9.20 0.00
N ILE A 41 17.41 8.49 1.02
CA ILE A 41 17.97 7.23 1.49
C ILE A 41 17.52 6.05 0.61
N THR A 42 16.25 6.03 0.23
CA THR A 42 15.64 4.89 -0.49
C THR A 42 15.76 4.99 -2.01
N GLY A 43 16.08 6.16 -2.53
CA GLY A 43 16.03 6.41 -3.98
C GLY A 43 14.60 6.50 -4.55
N ILE A 44 13.55 6.49 -3.72
CA ILE A 44 12.17 6.65 -4.18
C ILE A 44 11.97 8.08 -4.68
N PRO A 45 11.54 8.31 -5.93
CA PRO A 45 11.40 9.63 -6.49
C PRO A 45 10.45 10.52 -5.70
N GLN A 46 10.88 11.74 -5.38
CA GLN A 46 10.04 12.80 -4.86
C GLN A 46 9.79 13.81 -5.99
N GLY A 47 8.56 13.84 -6.51
CA GLY A 47 8.17 14.84 -7.51
C GLY A 47 7.88 16.19 -6.88
N ILE A 48 7.80 17.23 -7.73
CA ILE A 48 7.46 18.60 -7.29
C ILE A 48 6.00 18.67 -6.82
N SER A 49 5.08 18.02 -7.53
CA SER A 49 3.64 18.03 -7.26
C SER A 49 3.11 16.69 -6.76
N SER A 50 3.76 15.58 -7.10
CA SER A 50 3.42 14.24 -6.64
C SER A 50 4.67 13.39 -6.60
N GLY A 51 4.93 12.75 -5.46
CA GLY A 51 6.07 11.84 -5.29
C GLY A 51 5.61 10.43 -5.04
N LYS A 52 6.49 9.47 -5.26
CA LYS A 52 6.19 8.05 -5.05
C LYS A 52 6.36 7.59 -3.59
N VAL A 53 6.92 8.41 -2.70
CA VAL A 53 7.21 8.03 -1.30
C VAL A 53 5.94 7.71 -0.54
N GLU A 54 4.99 8.64 -0.48
CA GLU A 54 3.73 8.46 0.27
C GLU A 54 2.89 7.28 -0.26
N PRO A 55 2.67 7.13 -1.59
CA PRO A 55 1.99 5.96 -2.12
C PRO A 55 2.65 4.63 -1.74
N HIS A 56 3.99 4.54 -1.77
CA HIS A 56 4.68 3.30 -1.43
C HIS A 56 4.67 3.00 0.07
N ILE A 57 4.68 4.02 0.94
CA ILE A 57 4.41 3.83 2.37
C ILE A 57 3.01 3.26 2.57
N SER A 58 2.00 3.81 1.90
CA SER A 58 0.63 3.30 1.99
C SER A 58 0.50 1.86 1.49
N TYR A 59 1.16 1.52 0.39
CA TYR A 59 1.23 0.12 -0.06
C TYR A 59 1.87 -0.79 0.99
N ALA A 60 3.00 -0.40 1.56
CA ALA A 60 3.68 -1.18 2.59
C ALA A 60 2.81 -1.36 3.86
N GLU A 61 2.03 -0.35 4.23
CA GLU A 61 1.07 -0.42 5.34
C GLU A 61 -0.09 -1.37 5.01
N TYR A 62 -0.74 -1.23 3.85
CA TYR A 62 -1.85 -2.09 3.45
C TYR A 62 -1.42 -3.54 3.21
N MET A 63 -0.19 -3.77 2.77
CA MET A 63 0.42 -5.09 2.69
C MET A 63 0.80 -5.65 4.08
N GLY A 64 0.63 -4.88 5.15
CA GLY A 64 0.91 -5.30 6.51
C GLY A 64 2.39 -5.42 6.84
N LEU A 65 3.27 -4.79 6.08
CA LEU A 65 4.72 -4.86 6.24
C LEU A 65 5.24 -3.86 7.28
N VAL A 66 4.72 -2.64 7.25
CA VAL A 66 5.13 -1.56 8.15
C VAL A 66 3.91 -0.90 8.81
N LYS A 67 4.19 -0.17 9.90
CA LYS A 67 3.30 0.84 10.46
C LYS A 67 4.00 2.18 10.34
N SER A 68 3.26 3.23 10.00
CA SER A 68 3.77 4.59 10.02
C SER A 68 3.17 5.38 11.18
N GLU A 69 4.00 6.16 11.84
CA GLU A 69 3.58 7.22 12.73
C GLU A 69 3.96 8.56 12.11
N ARG A 70 3.08 9.57 12.24
CA ARG A 70 3.28 10.88 11.63
C ARG A 70 3.27 11.96 12.69
N ARG A 71 4.28 12.83 12.66
CA ARG A 71 4.42 13.96 13.56
C ARG A 71 5.16 15.11 12.88
N GLU A 72 4.59 16.30 12.84
CA GLU A 72 5.23 17.52 12.35
C GLU A 72 5.95 17.35 10.98
N LYS A 73 5.27 16.81 9.99
CA LYS A 73 5.84 16.53 8.65
C LYS A 73 6.96 15.48 8.63
N ARG A 74 7.12 14.72 9.71
CA ARG A 74 8.03 13.59 9.79
C ARG A 74 7.27 12.29 9.92
N ILE A 75 7.87 11.23 9.46
CA ILE A 75 7.33 9.88 9.44
C ILE A 75 8.34 8.97 10.12
N LYS A 76 7.84 8.15 11.03
CA LYS A 76 8.59 7.04 11.62
C LYS A 76 7.99 5.74 11.11
N LEU A 77 8.80 4.85 10.59
CA LEU A 77 8.40 3.56 10.06
C LEU A 77 8.87 2.44 10.99
N SER A 78 7.96 1.52 11.28
CA SER A 78 8.20 0.35 12.13
C SER A 78 7.82 -0.91 11.38
N ARG A 79 8.69 -1.93 11.37
CA ARG A 79 8.31 -3.24 10.81
C ARG A 79 7.27 -3.91 11.68
N THR A 80 6.22 -4.45 11.06
CA THR A 80 5.29 -5.37 11.72
C THR A 80 5.96 -6.73 11.95
N ASN A 81 5.30 -7.67 12.61
CA ASN A 81 5.80 -9.04 12.71
C ASN A 81 5.95 -9.69 11.33
N LEU A 82 4.98 -9.49 10.43
CA LEU A 82 5.09 -9.94 9.04
C LEU A 82 6.25 -9.26 8.32
N GLY A 83 6.38 -7.94 8.48
CA GLY A 83 7.49 -7.19 7.89
C GLY A 83 8.87 -7.66 8.36
N LYS A 84 9.01 -8.03 9.62
CA LYS A 84 10.26 -8.61 10.17
C LYS A 84 10.58 -9.95 9.54
N ILE A 85 9.59 -10.84 9.41
CA ILE A 85 9.78 -12.16 8.78
C ILE A 85 10.20 -11.98 7.31
N ILE A 86 9.47 -11.18 6.54
CA ILE A 86 9.77 -10.97 5.12
C ILE A 86 11.12 -10.29 4.94
N TYR A 87 11.47 -9.33 5.82
CA TYR A 87 12.79 -8.69 5.79
C TYR A 87 13.94 -9.68 5.96
N MET A 88 13.76 -10.74 6.76
CA MET A 88 14.77 -11.77 6.98
C MET A 88 14.79 -12.84 5.88
N GLU A 89 13.63 -13.26 5.42
CA GLU A 89 13.50 -14.44 4.55
C GLU A 89 13.46 -14.10 3.05
N ASP A 90 12.81 -13.00 2.67
CA ASP A 90 12.63 -12.59 1.26
C ASP A 90 12.54 -11.06 1.12
N PRO A 91 13.59 -10.31 1.48
CA PRO A 91 13.56 -8.84 1.44
C PRO A 91 13.34 -8.25 0.04
N GLY A 92 13.68 -9.00 -1.00
CA GLY A 92 13.50 -8.62 -2.41
C GLY A 92 12.18 -9.03 -3.03
N PHE A 93 11.28 -9.67 -2.26
CA PHE A 93 9.98 -10.16 -2.76
C PHE A 93 10.11 -11.05 -4.01
N GLN A 94 11.08 -11.96 -4.02
CA GLN A 94 11.32 -12.86 -5.16
C GLN A 94 10.37 -14.06 -5.14
N GLU A 95 10.02 -14.53 -3.95
CA GLU A 95 9.21 -15.72 -3.76
C GLU A 95 7.75 -15.50 -4.13
N MET A 96 7.15 -16.47 -4.83
CA MET A 96 5.74 -16.42 -5.19
C MET A 96 4.83 -16.40 -3.96
N LEU A 97 5.20 -17.14 -2.90
CA LEU A 97 4.45 -17.16 -1.65
C LEU A 97 4.38 -15.78 -1.03
N THR A 98 5.51 -15.06 -0.96
CA THR A 98 5.56 -13.68 -0.45
C THR A 98 4.63 -12.77 -1.25
N LYS A 99 4.72 -12.79 -2.59
CA LYS A 99 3.86 -11.96 -3.46
C LYS A 99 2.38 -12.27 -3.28
N THR A 100 2.02 -13.54 -3.20
CA THR A 100 0.63 -13.98 -2.98
C THR A 100 0.12 -13.53 -1.62
N LEU A 101 0.92 -13.67 -0.57
CA LEU A 101 0.57 -13.23 0.78
C LEU A 101 0.35 -11.70 0.83
N LEU A 102 1.26 -10.92 0.25
CA LEU A 102 1.14 -9.46 0.22
C LEU A 102 -0.09 -9.01 -0.58
N HIS A 103 -0.41 -9.71 -1.67
CA HIS A 103 -1.65 -9.47 -2.41
C HIS A 103 -2.89 -9.76 -1.55
N ALA A 104 -2.92 -10.88 -0.84
CA ALA A 104 -4.01 -11.19 0.08
C ALA A 104 -4.13 -10.16 1.21
N MET A 105 -3.01 -9.67 1.73
CA MET A 105 -2.98 -8.67 2.79
C MET A 105 -3.57 -7.32 2.36
N ILE A 106 -3.31 -6.86 1.13
CA ILE A 106 -3.85 -5.60 0.61
C ILE A 106 -5.36 -5.67 0.37
N LEU A 107 -5.90 -6.87 0.12
CA LEU A 107 -7.33 -7.10 -0.13
C LEU A 107 -8.17 -7.17 1.15
N ARG A 108 -7.59 -7.16 2.35
CA ARG A 108 -8.33 -7.26 3.60
C ARG A 108 -9.30 -6.09 3.78
N GLN A 109 -10.49 -6.37 4.28
CA GLN A 109 -11.48 -5.34 4.63
C GLN A 109 -10.96 -4.42 5.74
N GLU A 110 -10.33 -5.03 6.77
CA GLU A 110 -9.70 -4.28 7.85
C GLU A 110 -8.20 -4.12 7.59
N ASN A 111 -7.72 -2.89 7.64
CA ASN A 111 -6.32 -2.51 7.44
C ASN A 111 -5.73 -2.84 6.05
N GLY A 112 -6.57 -3.22 5.09
CA GLY A 112 -6.22 -3.32 3.68
C GLY A 112 -6.67 -2.08 2.89
N ALA A 113 -6.50 -2.11 1.57
CA ALA A 113 -6.95 -1.07 0.66
C ALA A 113 -8.42 -1.31 0.29
N GLY A 114 -9.35 -0.57 0.93
CA GLY A 114 -10.79 -0.83 0.84
C GLY A 114 -11.33 -0.93 -0.60
N MET A 115 -10.88 -0.07 -1.52
CA MET A 115 -11.29 -0.16 -2.92
C MET A 115 -10.88 -1.50 -3.56
N TRP A 116 -9.70 -2.02 -3.22
CA TRP A 116 -9.21 -3.30 -3.72
C TRP A 116 -10.03 -4.46 -3.14
N SER A 117 -10.35 -4.39 -1.85
CA SER A 117 -11.27 -5.34 -1.22
C SER A 117 -12.63 -5.34 -1.91
N ASP A 118 -13.22 -4.16 -2.16
CA ASP A 118 -14.50 -4.05 -2.86
C ASP A 118 -14.47 -4.65 -4.27
N ILE A 119 -13.39 -4.43 -5.03
CA ILE A 119 -13.23 -5.02 -6.37
C ILE A 119 -13.23 -6.55 -6.29
N PHE A 120 -12.40 -7.12 -5.44
CA PHE A 120 -12.16 -8.57 -5.42
C PHE A 120 -13.21 -9.35 -4.63
N GLU A 121 -13.77 -8.78 -3.55
CA GLU A 121 -14.73 -9.49 -2.70
C GLU A 121 -16.18 -9.19 -3.09
N ASN A 122 -16.47 -8.01 -3.62
CA ASN A 122 -17.84 -7.58 -3.89
C ASN A 122 -18.18 -7.48 -5.38
N ILE A 123 -17.27 -6.90 -6.21
CA ILE A 123 -17.59 -6.65 -7.63
C ILE A 123 -17.30 -7.89 -8.48
N PHE A 124 -16.09 -8.42 -8.46
CA PHE A 124 -15.71 -9.57 -9.31
C PHE A 124 -16.65 -10.78 -9.13
N PRO A 125 -17.06 -11.20 -7.92
CA PRO A 125 -17.96 -12.33 -7.75
C PRO A 125 -19.32 -12.14 -8.42
N LYS A 126 -19.88 -10.90 -8.49
CA LYS A 126 -21.13 -10.62 -9.19
C LYS A 126 -21.05 -10.97 -10.68
N TYR A 127 -19.88 -10.86 -11.27
CA TYR A 127 -19.63 -11.05 -12.70
C TYR A 127 -18.84 -12.34 -12.98
N ARG A 128 -18.83 -13.30 -12.05
CA ARG A 128 -18.09 -14.56 -12.16
C ARG A 128 -16.60 -14.36 -12.46
N ASN A 129 -16.01 -13.31 -11.88
CA ASN A 129 -14.63 -12.88 -12.06
C ASN A 129 -14.26 -12.40 -13.48
N GLU A 130 -15.26 -12.14 -14.32
CA GLU A 130 -15.10 -11.58 -15.67
C GLU A 130 -15.90 -10.28 -15.78
N ILE A 131 -15.22 -9.15 -15.81
CA ILE A 131 -15.85 -7.83 -15.92
C ILE A 131 -15.10 -6.97 -16.92
N LYS A 132 -15.85 -6.27 -17.78
CA LYS A 132 -15.28 -5.26 -18.69
C LYS A 132 -14.88 -4.02 -17.90
N LYS A 133 -13.80 -3.35 -18.33
CA LYS A 133 -13.26 -2.16 -17.67
C LYS A 133 -14.31 -1.08 -17.43
N ASP A 134 -15.14 -0.77 -18.44
CA ASP A 134 -16.14 0.30 -18.33
C ASP A 134 -17.22 -0.03 -17.29
N LEU A 135 -17.61 -1.29 -17.20
CA LEU A 135 -18.56 -1.75 -16.19
C LEU A 135 -17.96 -1.73 -14.79
N LEU A 136 -16.67 -2.08 -14.65
CA LEU A 136 -15.96 -1.96 -13.38
C LEU A 136 -15.91 -0.50 -12.91
N ILE A 137 -15.62 0.43 -13.81
CA ILE A 137 -15.61 1.86 -13.50
C ILE A 137 -17.01 2.31 -13.04
N LEU A 138 -18.07 1.87 -13.72
CA LEU A 138 -19.45 2.20 -13.34
C LEU A 138 -19.79 1.70 -11.93
N GLU A 139 -19.45 0.45 -11.60
CA GLU A 139 -19.67 -0.12 -10.26
C GLU A 139 -18.89 0.66 -9.18
N LEU A 140 -17.64 1.02 -9.46
CA LEU A 140 -16.82 1.80 -8.52
C LEU A 140 -17.41 3.21 -8.32
N ASN A 141 -17.84 3.89 -9.37
CA ASN A 141 -18.48 5.20 -9.26
C ASN A 141 -19.75 5.12 -8.41
N GLN A 142 -20.58 4.09 -8.60
CA GLN A 142 -21.77 3.89 -7.77
C GLN A 142 -21.45 3.69 -6.28
N LEU A 143 -20.32 3.05 -5.96
CA LEU A 143 -19.89 2.83 -4.58
C LEU A 143 -19.28 4.07 -3.93
N TYR A 144 -18.59 4.91 -4.69
CA TYR A 144 -17.73 5.97 -4.16
C TYR A 144 -18.20 7.40 -4.47
N ASP A 145 -18.95 7.66 -5.55
CA ASP A 145 -19.47 9.00 -5.88
C ASP A 145 -20.65 9.43 -5.00
N ASN A 146 -21.27 8.49 -4.28
CA ASN A 146 -22.39 8.76 -3.37
C ASN A 146 -21.93 8.92 -1.90
N LYS A 147 -20.67 9.12 -1.66
CA LYS A 147 -20.07 9.38 -0.33
C LYS A 147 -19.33 10.71 -0.35
#